data_c853328e14691aaf78648ba31fd7cd2d
#
_entry.id   c853328e14691aaf78648ba31fd7cd2d
#
_cell.length_a   1.000
_cell.length_b   1.000
_cell.length_c   1.000
_cell.angle_alpha   90.00
_cell.angle_beta   90.00
_cell.angle_gamma   90.00
#
_symmetry.space_group_name_H-M   'P 1'
#
loop_
_entity.id
_entity.type
_entity.pdbx_description
1 polymer ?
#
loop_
_entity_poly.entity_id
_entity_poly.type
_entity_poly.pdbx_seq_one_letter_code
_entity_poly.pdbx_strand_id
1 'polypeptide(L)'
;VPATSTGSCMTLPEFTLAILLLLCTPGPTNTLMALGGYARGWLRGLPLIAGELGGYLLVIVPVATLAAPFFDAYPQALVWAKLAAGIWVLYLGYSLWMSEKRAKEAAEISIRQVFVTTVLNPKALIIALVIMPHGGLPELAPWLALFAGLVICAANGWIAFGSLMRRTERSEMKPIVVCRCAAACLVLFAMILASGSIQSLA
;
A
#
# COMPACT_ATOMS: atom_id res chain seq x y z
N VAL A 1 -39.61 -13.74 10.50
CA VAL A 1 -39.27 -12.47 9.80
C VAL A 1 -37.78 -12.53 9.55
N PRO A 2 -37.28 -12.64 8.31
CA PRO A 2 -35.84 -12.63 8.03
C PRO A 2 -35.33 -11.19 8.25
N ALA A 3 -34.36 -11.05 9.11
CA ALA A 3 -33.59 -9.82 9.30
C ALA A 3 -32.83 -9.54 8.00
N THR A 4 -33.29 -8.55 7.25
CA THR A 4 -32.55 -7.98 6.13
C THR A 4 -31.37 -7.21 6.69
N SER A 5 -30.20 -7.85 6.75
CA SER A 5 -28.94 -7.14 6.93
C SER A 5 -28.63 -6.41 5.62
N THR A 6 -29.11 -5.18 5.47
CA THR A 6 -28.64 -4.24 4.45
C THR A 6 -27.22 -3.77 4.78
N GLY A 7 -26.26 -4.68 4.74
CA GLY A 7 -24.89 -4.29 4.50
C GLY A 7 -24.82 -3.86 3.03
N SER A 8 -24.62 -2.58 2.77
CA SER A 8 -24.44 -2.05 1.43
C SER A 8 -23.26 -2.79 0.77
N CYS A 9 -23.59 -3.75 -0.10
CA CYS A 9 -22.59 -4.48 -0.88
C CYS A 9 -21.90 -3.44 -1.77
N MET A 10 -20.63 -3.20 -1.53
CA MET A 10 -19.81 -2.29 -2.35
C MET A 10 -19.89 -2.73 -3.81
N THR A 11 -20.23 -1.83 -4.70
CA THR A 11 -20.32 -2.12 -6.13
C THR A 11 -18.91 -2.24 -6.74
N LEU A 12 -18.79 -2.97 -7.88
CA LEU A 12 -17.52 -3.10 -8.58
C LEU A 12 -16.85 -1.75 -8.92
N PRO A 13 -17.58 -0.71 -9.39
CA PRO A 13 -16.98 0.61 -9.62
C PRO A 13 -16.45 1.27 -8.35
N GLU A 14 -17.21 1.20 -7.24
CA GLU A 14 -16.80 1.76 -5.95
C GLU A 14 -15.52 1.08 -5.42
N PHE A 15 -15.50 -0.25 -5.47
CA PHE A 15 -14.31 -1.04 -5.11
C PHE A 15 -13.09 -0.64 -5.97
N THR A 16 -13.27 -0.61 -7.29
CA THR A 16 -12.20 -0.26 -8.23
C THR A 16 -11.65 1.14 -7.96
N LEU A 17 -12.55 2.12 -7.76
CA LEU A 17 -12.15 3.49 -7.47
C LEU A 17 -11.41 3.60 -6.14
N ALA A 18 -11.93 2.97 -5.08
CA ALA A 18 -11.31 2.99 -3.75
C ALA A 18 -9.90 2.37 -3.78
N ILE A 19 -9.75 1.22 -4.44
CA ILE A 19 -8.45 0.57 -4.59
C ILE A 19 -7.49 1.43 -5.40
N LEU A 20 -7.91 1.97 -6.54
CA LEU A 20 -7.05 2.83 -7.38
C LEU A 20 -6.59 4.08 -6.62
N LEU A 21 -7.48 4.77 -5.90
CA LEU A 21 -7.13 5.93 -5.08
C LEU A 21 -6.06 5.57 -4.04
N LEU A 22 -6.20 4.42 -3.36
CA LEU A 22 -5.21 3.93 -2.40
C LEU A 22 -3.89 3.56 -3.05
N LEU A 23 -3.92 2.84 -4.17
CA LEU A 23 -2.71 2.41 -4.88
C LEU A 23 -1.98 3.59 -5.54
N CYS A 24 -2.70 4.62 -6.02
CA CYS A 24 -2.12 5.84 -6.57
C CYS A 24 -1.58 6.78 -5.49
N THR A 25 -2.05 6.67 -4.25
CA THR A 25 -1.51 7.48 -3.14
C THR A 25 -0.05 7.11 -2.87
N PRO A 26 0.89 8.07 -2.84
CA PRO A 26 2.28 7.80 -2.53
C PRO A 26 2.42 7.06 -1.19
N GLY A 27 3.31 6.08 -1.14
CA GLY A 27 3.53 5.28 0.05
C GLY A 27 4.87 4.53 -0.03
N PRO A 28 5.27 3.80 1.03
CA PRO A 28 6.58 3.16 1.10
C PRO A 28 6.81 2.18 -0.05
N THR A 29 5.84 1.33 -0.36
CA THR A 29 5.94 0.37 -1.46
C THR A 29 6.02 1.07 -2.82
N ASN A 30 5.13 2.04 -3.08
CA ASN A 30 5.11 2.80 -4.33
C ASN A 30 6.43 3.56 -4.56
N THR A 31 7.01 4.09 -3.49
CA THR A 31 8.34 4.73 -3.54
C THR A 31 9.41 3.74 -3.94
N LEU A 32 9.42 2.52 -3.37
CA LEU A 32 10.36 1.48 -3.78
C LEU A 32 10.16 1.06 -5.24
N MET A 33 8.91 0.97 -5.71
CA MET A 33 8.60 0.68 -7.11
C MET A 33 9.13 1.77 -8.06
N ALA A 34 8.89 3.05 -7.72
CA ALA A 34 9.40 4.18 -8.51
C ALA A 34 10.93 4.22 -8.50
N LEU A 35 11.57 4.04 -7.34
CA LEU A 35 13.04 3.98 -7.23
C LEU A 35 13.63 2.78 -7.99
N GLY A 36 12.98 1.62 -7.95
CA GLY A 36 13.37 0.44 -8.74
C GLY A 36 13.30 0.71 -10.24
N GLY A 37 12.26 1.40 -10.70
CA GLY A 37 12.10 1.86 -12.07
C GLY A 37 13.18 2.89 -12.47
N TYR A 38 13.47 3.83 -11.59
CA TYR A 38 14.54 4.83 -11.80
C TYR A 38 15.92 4.17 -11.91
N ALA A 39 16.25 3.25 -11.00
CA ALA A 39 17.57 2.63 -10.98
C ALA A 39 17.81 1.64 -12.13
N ARG A 40 16.81 0.79 -12.44
CA ARG A 40 16.95 -0.34 -13.36
C ARG A 40 16.26 -0.15 -14.70
N GLY A 41 15.38 0.85 -14.81
CA GLY A 41 14.47 1.02 -15.93
C GLY A 41 13.23 0.13 -15.81
N TRP A 42 12.26 0.37 -16.68
CA TRP A 42 10.94 -0.25 -16.60
C TRP A 42 10.97 -1.77 -16.64
N LEU A 43 11.56 -2.38 -17.70
CA LEU A 43 11.55 -3.84 -17.88
C LEU A 43 12.22 -4.62 -16.73
N ARG A 44 13.36 -4.10 -16.24
CA ARG A 44 14.09 -4.74 -15.13
C ARG A 44 13.45 -4.48 -13.77
N GLY A 45 12.52 -3.53 -13.68
CA GLY A 45 11.72 -3.26 -12.50
C GLY A 45 10.50 -4.17 -12.36
N LEU A 46 9.99 -4.77 -13.45
CA LEU A 46 8.76 -5.58 -13.44
C LEU A 46 8.76 -6.72 -12.41
N PRO A 47 9.85 -7.44 -12.15
CA PRO A 47 9.87 -8.49 -11.12
C PRO A 47 9.52 -8.00 -9.71
N LEU A 48 9.68 -6.70 -9.42
CA LEU A 48 9.30 -6.12 -8.12
C LEU A 48 7.78 -6.22 -7.86
N ILE A 49 6.96 -6.28 -8.92
CA ILE A 49 5.50 -6.43 -8.83
C ILE A 49 5.13 -7.72 -8.09
N ALA A 50 5.90 -8.80 -8.29
CA ALA A 50 5.67 -10.06 -7.58
C ALA A 50 5.86 -9.90 -6.06
N GLY A 51 6.83 -9.09 -5.63
CA GLY A 51 7.01 -8.76 -4.21
C GLY A 51 5.84 -7.96 -3.64
N GLU A 52 5.37 -6.95 -4.36
CA GLU A 52 4.24 -6.14 -3.95
C GLU A 52 2.94 -6.96 -3.88
N LEU A 53 2.60 -7.67 -4.95
CA LEU A 53 1.40 -8.48 -5.01
C LEU A 53 1.41 -9.59 -3.94
N GLY A 54 2.54 -10.31 -3.80
CA GLY A 54 2.69 -11.34 -2.78
C GLY A 54 2.55 -10.80 -1.37
N GLY A 55 3.11 -9.61 -1.10
CA GLY A 55 2.98 -8.93 0.19
C GLY A 55 1.53 -8.54 0.51
N TYR A 56 0.81 -7.99 -0.47
CA TYR A 56 -0.62 -7.68 -0.31
C TYR A 56 -1.44 -8.94 -0.06
N LEU A 57 -1.28 -9.98 -0.87
CA LEU A 57 -2.07 -11.21 -0.74
C LEU A 57 -1.82 -11.92 0.59
N LEU A 58 -0.58 -11.91 1.08
CA LEU A 58 -0.24 -12.50 2.38
C LEU A 58 -0.99 -11.81 3.53
N VAL A 59 -1.26 -10.53 3.45
CA VAL A 59 -2.01 -9.80 4.49
C VAL A 59 -3.52 -9.88 4.24
N ILE A 60 -3.95 -9.59 3.01
CA ILE A 60 -5.37 -9.43 2.69
C ILE A 60 -6.13 -10.75 2.83
N VAL A 61 -5.58 -11.85 2.30
CA VAL A 61 -6.30 -13.13 2.31
C VAL A 61 -6.62 -13.59 3.73
N PRO A 62 -5.65 -13.76 4.65
CA PRO A 62 -5.97 -14.21 5.99
C PRO A 62 -6.80 -13.20 6.79
N VAL A 63 -6.61 -11.91 6.59
CA VAL A 63 -7.39 -10.90 7.31
C VAL A 63 -8.85 -10.90 6.83
N ALA A 64 -9.11 -10.95 5.53
CA ALA A 64 -10.47 -10.95 4.99
C ALA A 64 -11.21 -12.27 5.25
N THR A 65 -10.51 -13.41 5.38
CA THR A 65 -11.14 -14.72 5.60
C THR A 65 -11.27 -15.11 7.07
N LEU A 66 -10.29 -14.77 7.91
CA LEU A 66 -10.17 -15.30 9.28
C LEU A 66 -10.28 -14.23 10.35
N ALA A 67 -9.73 -13.04 10.12
CA ALA A 67 -9.62 -12.01 11.14
C ALA A 67 -10.83 -11.07 11.20
N ALA A 68 -11.66 -11.02 10.18
CA ALA A 68 -12.86 -10.19 10.18
C ALA A 68 -13.77 -10.46 11.40
N PRO A 69 -14.14 -11.70 11.72
CA PRO A 69 -14.96 -11.99 12.91
C PRO A 69 -14.26 -11.57 14.22
N PHE A 70 -12.93 -11.64 14.27
CA PHE A 70 -12.17 -11.18 15.43
C PHE A 70 -12.26 -9.66 15.60
N PHE A 71 -12.13 -8.90 14.53
CA PHE A 71 -12.23 -7.43 14.59
C PHE A 71 -13.66 -6.95 14.83
N ASP A 72 -14.66 -7.71 14.39
CA ASP A 72 -16.07 -7.48 14.73
C ASP A 72 -16.34 -7.68 16.22
N ALA A 73 -15.73 -8.73 16.83
CA ALA A 73 -15.83 -8.99 18.25
C ALA A 73 -15.01 -8.03 19.11
N TYR A 74 -13.89 -7.51 18.58
CA TYR A 74 -12.96 -6.62 19.29
C TYR A 74 -12.61 -5.37 18.47
N PRO A 75 -13.55 -4.41 18.33
CA PRO A 75 -13.33 -3.21 17.52
C PRO A 75 -12.11 -2.38 17.93
N GLN A 76 -11.75 -2.42 19.22
CA GLN A 76 -10.56 -1.74 19.74
C GLN A 76 -9.26 -2.31 19.16
N ALA A 77 -9.20 -3.59 18.81
CA ALA A 77 -8.04 -4.20 18.18
C ALA A 77 -7.73 -3.55 16.82
N LEU A 78 -8.78 -3.16 16.06
CA LEU A 78 -8.64 -2.43 14.81
C LEU A 78 -8.01 -1.04 15.03
N VAL A 79 -8.39 -0.35 16.09
CA VAL A 79 -7.82 0.97 16.43
C VAL A 79 -6.33 0.83 16.74
N TRP A 80 -5.94 -0.15 17.56
CA TRP A 80 -4.54 -0.42 17.89
C TRP A 80 -3.73 -0.83 16.65
N ALA A 81 -4.30 -1.65 15.76
CA ALA A 81 -3.65 -2.01 14.50
C ALA A 81 -3.39 -0.79 13.61
N LYS A 82 -4.36 0.14 13.50
CA LYS A 82 -4.22 1.39 12.75
C LYS A 82 -3.15 2.30 13.36
N LEU A 83 -3.09 2.41 14.69
CA LEU A 83 -2.08 3.21 15.38
C LEU A 83 -0.67 2.63 15.19
N ALA A 84 -0.50 1.32 15.34
CA ALA A 84 0.77 0.64 15.09
C ALA A 84 1.23 0.83 13.64
N ALA A 85 0.31 0.72 12.67
CA ALA A 85 0.56 0.99 11.28
C ALA A 85 0.97 2.47 11.04
N GLY A 86 0.32 3.42 11.71
CA GLY A 86 0.68 4.85 11.66
C GLY A 86 2.10 5.11 12.17
N ILE A 87 2.47 4.52 13.31
CA ILE A 87 3.84 4.61 13.88
C ILE A 87 4.87 4.05 12.88
N TRP A 88 4.57 2.89 12.27
CA TRP A 88 5.44 2.31 11.26
C TRP A 88 5.63 3.21 10.05
N VAL A 89 4.56 3.85 9.56
CA VAL A 89 4.64 4.80 8.44
C VAL A 89 5.46 6.03 8.79
N LEU A 90 5.32 6.56 10.00
CA LEU A 90 6.15 7.66 10.50
C LEU A 90 7.62 7.27 10.54
N TYR A 91 7.93 6.08 11.06
CA TYR A 91 9.29 5.56 11.07
C TYR A 91 9.87 5.45 9.64
N LEU A 92 9.09 4.93 8.68
CA LEU A 92 9.52 4.85 7.29
C LEU A 92 9.72 6.24 6.66
N GLY A 93 8.82 7.19 6.93
CA GLY A 93 8.95 8.58 6.49
C GLY A 93 10.23 9.23 7.03
N TYR A 94 10.48 9.07 8.32
CA TYR A 94 11.72 9.53 8.97
C TYR A 94 12.96 8.87 8.36
N SER A 95 12.92 7.55 8.19
CA SER A 95 14.01 6.78 7.58
C SER A 95 14.32 7.22 6.14
N LEU A 96 13.30 7.53 5.35
CA LEU A 96 13.47 8.07 3.99
C LEU A 96 14.04 9.50 4.00
N TRP A 97 13.60 10.33 4.95
CA TRP A 97 14.09 11.70 5.10
C TRP A 97 15.57 11.76 5.44
N MET A 98 16.02 10.89 6.37
CA MET A 98 17.43 10.86 6.84
C MET A 98 18.40 10.16 5.89
N SER A 99 17.92 9.45 4.88
CA SER A 99 18.74 8.55 4.08
C SER A 99 19.27 9.18 2.80
N GLU A 100 20.31 10.01 2.90
CA GLU A 100 21.12 10.37 1.72
C GLU A 100 21.79 9.15 1.06
N LYS A 101 22.08 8.09 1.84
CA LYS A 101 22.67 6.84 1.37
C LYS A 101 21.75 6.01 0.50
N ARG A 102 20.43 6.00 0.77
CA ARG A 102 19.45 5.19 0.00
C ARG A 102 19.28 5.62 -1.45
N ALA A 103 19.58 6.85 -1.79
CA ALA A 103 19.62 7.27 -3.19
C ALA A 103 20.72 6.52 -4.00
N LYS A 104 21.80 6.10 -3.33
CA LYS A 104 22.85 5.24 -3.93
C LYS A 104 22.48 3.76 -3.86
N GLU A 105 21.74 3.34 -2.84
CA GLU A 105 21.25 1.96 -2.66
C GLU A 105 20.02 1.64 -3.50
N ALA A 106 19.42 2.61 -4.17
CA ALA A 106 18.28 2.40 -5.08
C ALA A 106 18.59 1.36 -6.19
N ALA A 107 19.86 1.15 -6.53
CA ALA A 107 20.29 0.11 -7.46
C ALA A 107 20.06 -1.32 -6.93
N GLU A 108 19.86 -1.52 -5.62
CA GLU A 108 19.79 -2.82 -4.96
C GLU A 108 18.40 -3.20 -4.43
N ILE A 109 17.32 -2.45 -4.80
CA ILE A 109 15.96 -2.77 -4.35
C ILE A 109 15.61 -4.18 -4.77
N SER A 110 15.42 -5.08 -3.79
CA SER A 110 15.11 -6.48 -4.02
C SER A 110 13.60 -6.75 -3.95
N ILE A 111 13.15 -7.83 -4.59
CA ILE A 111 11.76 -8.33 -4.48
C ILE A 111 11.40 -8.55 -3.00
N ARG A 112 12.33 -9.11 -2.21
CA ARG A 112 12.14 -9.34 -0.77
C ARG A 112 11.90 -8.04 -0.01
N GLN A 113 12.63 -6.99 -0.33
CA GLN A 113 12.47 -5.69 0.33
C GLN A 113 11.07 -5.09 0.02
N VAL A 114 10.64 -5.15 -1.24
CA VAL A 114 9.28 -4.72 -1.64
C VAL A 114 8.24 -5.56 -0.91
N PHE A 115 8.38 -6.88 -0.90
CA PHE A 115 7.48 -7.80 -0.21
C PHE A 115 7.32 -7.44 1.28
N VAL A 116 8.42 -7.36 2.02
CA VAL A 116 8.40 -7.04 3.46
C VAL A 116 7.80 -5.66 3.71
N THR A 117 8.16 -4.67 2.89
CA THR A 117 7.61 -3.31 3.00
C THR A 117 6.10 -3.30 2.75
N THR A 118 5.60 -4.15 1.83
CA THR A 118 4.17 -4.25 1.54
C THR A 118 3.42 -4.98 2.66
N VAL A 119 3.98 -6.05 3.21
CA VAL A 119 3.40 -6.76 4.37
C VAL A 119 3.25 -5.82 5.57
N LEU A 120 4.26 -4.99 5.82
CA LEU A 120 4.24 -4.00 6.90
C LEU A 120 3.54 -2.68 6.52
N ASN A 121 2.94 -2.62 5.33
CA ASN A 121 2.25 -1.41 4.87
C ASN A 121 0.83 -1.37 5.44
N PRO A 122 0.46 -0.29 6.15
CA PRO A 122 -0.90 -0.13 6.69
C PRO A 122 -1.99 -0.14 5.62
N LYS A 123 -1.65 0.19 4.36
CA LYS A 123 -2.61 0.10 3.25
C LYS A 123 -3.15 -1.32 3.07
N ALA A 124 -2.31 -2.35 3.28
CA ALA A 124 -2.74 -3.75 3.17
C ALA A 124 -3.85 -4.07 4.19
N LEU A 125 -3.70 -3.59 5.43
CA LEU A 125 -4.73 -3.75 6.48
C LEU A 125 -5.99 -2.96 6.17
N ILE A 126 -5.87 -1.72 5.68
CA ILE A 126 -7.02 -0.90 5.32
C ILE A 126 -7.81 -1.57 4.18
N ILE A 127 -7.10 -2.06 3.15
CA ILE A 127 -7.74 -2.78 2.05
C ILE A 127 -8.46 -4.02 2.57
N ALA A 128 -7.81 -4.81 3.40
CA ALA A 128 -8.37 -6.06 3.93
C ALA A 128 -9.59 -5.87 4.83
N LEU A 129 -9.59 -4.83 5.67
CA LEU A 129 -10.60 -4.64 6.71
C LEU A 129 -11.73 -3.69 6.31
N VAL A 130 -11.49 -2.78 5.35
CA VAL A 130 -12.44 -1.71 5.03
C VAL A 130 -13.02 -1.86 3.62
N ILE A 131 -12.21 -2.34 2.65
CA ILE A 131 -12.59 -2.33 1.25
C ILE A 131 -12.91 -3.75 0.75
N MET A 132 -12.10 -4.74 1.16
CA MET A 132 -12.29 -6.10 0.71
C MET A 132 -13.56 -6.70 1.31
N PRO A 133 -14.44 -7.33 0.53
CA PRO A 133 -15.52 -8.12 1.09
C PRO A 133 -15.00 -9.22 2.02
N HIS A 134 -15.76 -9.54 3.05
CA HIS A 134 -15.43 -10.60 3.99
C HIS A 134 -16.24 -11.84 3.66
N GLY A 135 -15.59 -13.01 3.70
CA GLY A 135 -16.27 -14.27 3.37
C GLY A 135 -15.29 -15.39 3.08
N GLY A 136 -15.81 -16.50 2.54
CA GLY A 136 -15.01 -17.63 2.12
C GLY A 136 -14.14 -17.34 0.89
N LEU A 137 -13.07 -18.12 0.71
CA LEU A 137 -12.18 -17.97 -0.46
C LEU A 137 -12.91 -17.97 -1.81
N PRO A 138 -13.94 -18.80 -2.06
CA PRO A 138 -14.68 -18.78 -3.31
C PRO A 138 -15.38 -17.44 -3.58
N GLU A 139 -15.91 -16.81 -2.55
CA GLU A 139 -16.60 -15.50 -2.63
C GLU A 139 -15.62 -14.37 -2.85
N LEU A 140 -14.43 -14.47 -2.25
CA LEU A 140 -13.37 -13.48 -2.37
C LEU A 140 -12.59 -13.57 -3.68
N ALA A 141 -12.53 -14.74 -4.33
CA ALA A 141 -11.71 -14.98 -5.51
C ALA A 141 -11.89 -13.93 -6.63
N PRO A 142 -13.10 -13.54 -7.06
CA PRO A 142 -13.27 -12.52 -8.10
C PRO A 142 -12.75 -11.14 -7.67
N TRP A 143 -12.92 -10.77 -6.41
CA TRP A 143 -12.42 -9.51 -5.86
C TRP A 143 -10.90 -9.50 -5.75
N LEU A 144 -10.30 -10.62 -5.34
CA LEU A 144 -8.84 -10.79 -5.30
C LEU A 144 -8.23 -10.75 -6.70
N ALA A 145 -8.89 -11.34 -7.70
CA ALA A 145 -8.44 -11.28 -9.08
C ALA A 145 -8.48 -9.86 -9.64
N LEU A 146 -9.57 -9.12 -9.41
CA LEU A 146 -9.69 -7.71 -9.78
C LEU A 146 -8.62 -6.87 -9.05
N PHE A 147 -8.47 -7.06 -7.75
CA PHE A 147 -7.44 -6.40 -6.94
C PHE A 147 -6.04 -6.65 -7.49
N ALA A 148 -5.70 -7.91 -7.80
CA ALA A 148 -4.40 -8.25 -8.38
C ALA A 148 -4.15 -7.53 -9.71
N GLY A 149 -5.15 -7.45 -10.59
CA GLY A 149 -5.07 -6.69 -11.83
C GLY A 149 -4.80 -5.20 -11.58
N LEU A 150 -5.50 -4.59 -10.62
CA LEU A 150 -5.32 -3.18 -10.25
C LEU A 150 -3.92 -2.92 -9.65
N VAL A 151 -3.43 -3.82 -8.79
CA VAL A 151 -2.05 -3.74 -8.26
C VAL A 151 -1.03 -3.80 -9.38
N ILE A 152 -1.16 -4.75 -10.31
CA ILE A 152 -0.24 -4.87 -11.44
C ILE A 152 -0.25 -3.59 -12.28
N CYS A 153 -1.43 -3.02 -12.57
CA CYS A 153 -1.55 -1.76 -13.32
C CYS A 153 -0.89 -0.58 -12.59
N ALA A 154 -1.19 -0.39 -11.30
CA ALA A 154 -0.65 0.71 -10.51
C ALA A 154 0.87 0.59 -10.32
N ALA A 155 1.36 -0.62 -10.01
CA ALA A 155 2.77 -0.92 -9.88
C ALA A 155 3.55 -0.63 -11.17
N ASN A 156 3.02 -1.04 -12.33
CA ASN A 156 3.59 -0.67 -13.63
C ASN A 156 3.65 0.84 -13.80
N GLY A 157 2.62 1.57 -13.42
CA GLY A 157 2.59 3.03 -13.44
C GLY A 157 3.72 3.63 -12.62
N TRP A 158 3.93 3.17 -11.37
CA TRP A 158 5.01 3.65 -10.50
C TRP A 158 6.40 3.34 -11.04
N ILE A 159 6.63 2.12 -11.57
CA ILE A 159 7.90 1.74 -12.20
C ILE A 159 8.14 2.57 -13.47
N ALA A 160 7.11 2.75 -14.31
CA ALA A 160 7.21 3.58 -15.51
C ALA A 160 7.51 5.03 -15.17
N PHE A 161 6.85 5.60 -14.16
CA PHE A 161 7.11 6.95 -13.65
C PHE A 161 8.58 7.11 -13.23
N GLY A 162 9.11 6.19 -12.42
CA GLY A 162 10.52 6.21 -12.02
C GLY A 162 11.47 6.08 -13.21
N SER A 163 11.16 5.19 -14.16
CA SER A 163 11.95 5.00 -15.38
C SER A 163 11.95 6.24 -16.30
N LEU A 164 10.82 6.95 -16.37
CA LEU A 164 10.69 8.19 -17.13
C LEU A 164 11.53 9.30 -16.50
N MET A 165 11.47 9.43 -15.17
CA MET A 165 12.31 10.42 -14.45
C MET A 165 13.79 10.23 -14.72
N ARG A 166 14.28 8.98 -14.87
CA ARG A 166 15.65 8.70 -15.27
C ARG A 166 16.00 9.26 -16.66
N ARG A 167 15.06 9.23 -17.62
CA ARG A 167 15.30 9.70 -18.99
C ARG A 167 15.37 11.23 -19.11
N THR A 168 14.76 11.92 -18.14
CA THR A 168 14.65 13.38 -18.14
C THR A 168 15.84 14.03 -17.40
N GLU A 169 17.05 13.42 -17.45
CA GLU A 169 18.26 13.85 -16.76
C GLU A 169 18.78 15.28 -17.08
N ARG A 170 18.01 16.09 -17.79
CA ARG A 170 18.20 17.55 -17.88
C ARG A 170 17.65 18.32 -16.66
N SER A 171 16.87 17.67 -15.81
CA SER A 171 16.36 18.26 -14.57
C SER A 171 17.20 17.78 -13.42
N GLU A 172 17.82 18.71 -12.68
CA GLU A 172 18.60 18.50 -11.45
C GLU A 172 17.76 17.98 -10.27
N MET A 173 16.69 17.23 -10.53
CA MET A 173 15.93 16.56 -9.48
C MET A 173 16.78 15.40 -8.93
N LYS A 174 17.61 15.76 -7.95
CA LYS A 174 18.41 14.78 -7.20
C LYS A 174 17.46 13.73 -6.62
N PRO A 175 17.83 12.44 -6.62
CA PRO A 175 17.04 11.35 -6.00
C PRO A 175 16.54 11.70 -4.59
N ILE A 176 17.26 12.56 -3.89
CA ILE A 176 16.91 13.06 -2.56
C ILE A 176 15.59 13.86 -2.55
N VAL A 177 15.26 14.59 -3.61
CA VAL A 177 13.99 15.34 -3.70
C VAL A 177 12.82 14.37 -3.77
N VAL A 178 12.94 13.30 -4.56
CA VAL A 178 11.90 12.25 -4.66
C VAL A 178 11.71 11.57 -3.30
N CYS A 179 12.79 11.23 -2.61
CA CYS A 179 12.72 10.65 -1.26
C CYS A 179 12.09 11.60 -0.24
N ARG A 180 12.40 12.89 -0.29
CA ARG A 180 11.82 13.89 0.61
C ARG A 180 10.34 14.16 0.33
N CYS A 181 9.93 14.23 -0.94
CA CYS A 181 8.52 14.32 -1.30
C CYS A 181 7.74 13.08 -0.83
N ALA A 182 8.29 11.89 -1.04
CA ALA A 182 7.70 10.66 -0.56
C ALA A 182 7.59 10.62 0.96
N ALA A 183 8.64 11.04 1.69
CA ALA A 183 8.63 11.13 3.15
C ALA A 183 7.54 12.11 3.65
N ALA A 184 7.41 13.28 3.02
CA ALA A 184 6.37 14.26 3.36
C ALA A 184 4.96 13.68 3.14
N CYS A 185 4.72 12.98 2.02
CA CYS A 185 3.46 12.28 1.77
C CYS A 185 3.17 11.20 2.81
N LEU A 186 4.19 10.46 3.24
CA LEU A 186 4.03 9.43 4.28
C LEU A 186 3.67 10.03 5.63
N VAL A 187 4.31 11.13 6.02
CA VAL A 187 4.00 11.85 7.27
C VAL A 187 2.56 12.37 7.23
N LEU A 188 2.14 12.98 6.12
CA LEU A 188 0.77 13.45 5.94
C LEU A 188 -0.24 12.29 6.05
N PHE A 189 0.04 11.16 5.40
CA PHE A 189 -0.80 9.97 5.47
C PHE A 189 -0.90 9.41 6.90
N ALA A 190 0.23 9.35 7.62
CA ALA A 190 0.25 8.91 9.02
C ALA A 190 -0.57 9.84 9.94
N MET A 191 -0.53 11.16 9.71
CA MET A 191 -1.35 12.13 10.45
C MET A 191 -2.84 11.93 10.18
N ILE A 192 -3.23 11.66 8.94
CA ILE A 192 -4.64 11.37 8.59
C ILE A 192 -5.11 10.08 9.28
N LEU A 193 -4.30 9.02 9.29
CA LEU A 193 -4.62 7.78 9.99
C LEU A 193 -4.75 7.99 11.51
N ALA A 194 -3.86 8.76 12.11
CA ALA A 194 -3.88 9.04 13.54
C ALA A 194 -5.12 9.86 13.94
N SER A 195 -5.48 10.90 13.15
CA SER A 195 -6.66 11.74 13.43
C SER A 195 -7.95 10.92 13.38
N GLY A 196 -8.13 10.07 12.38
CA GLY A 196 -9.30 9.18 12.28
C GLY A 196 -9.38 8.15 13.41
N SER A 197 -8.23 7.67 13.92
CA SER A 197 -8.19 6.72 15.03
C SER A 197 -8.51 7.36 16.37
N ILE A 198 -8.08 8.61 16.61
CA ILE A 198 -8.37 9.36 17.84
C ILE A 198 -9.86 9.72 17.92
N GLN A 199 -10.47 10.09 16.79
CA GLN A 199 -11.92 10.38 16.75
C GLN A 199 -12.79 9.15 17.07
N SER A 200 -12.30 7.94 16.80
CA SER A 200 -13.01 6.70 17.13
C SER A 200 -12.85 6.25 18.59
N LEU A 201 -11.96 6.88 19.35
CA LEU A 201 -11.74 6.63 20.78
C LEU A 201 -12.45 7.66 21.70
N ALA A 202 -12.88 8.78 21.14
CA ALA A 202 -13.61 9.86 21.84
C ALA A 202 -15.10 9.65 21.72
#